data_1f823a120348ccebc39de59ba0c021b0
#
_entry.id   1f823a120348ccebc39de59ba0c021b0
#
_cell.length_a   1.000
_cell.length_b   1.000
_cell.length_c   1.000
_cell.angle_alpha   90.00
_cell.angle_beta   90.00
_cell.angle_gamma   90.00
#
_symmetry.space_group_name_H-M   'P 1'
#
loop_
_entity.id
_entity.type
_entity.pdbx_description
1 polymer ?
#
loop_
_entity_poly.entity_id
_entity_poly.type
_entity_poly.pdbx_seq_one_letter_code
_entity_poly.pdbx_strand_id
1 'polypeptide(L)'
;MGFITLTMSAVTTYVPLYGSTLGLGNTGYFFTIYAIGLLLVRAFIGHAIDRFGVIATTLPSLVFMLAAMLLLAFAQNLPILLLSGFLYGSGFGGAQTTMQSLSVMNAPSERFGAANGTFFIGFDLGIGFGALLAGTLSDMLGFRMMYLLLIVFIIIATVLVLRFHPSKKSTI
;
A
#
# COMPACT_ATOMS: atom_id res chain seq x y z
N MET A 1 0.50 -1.70 -9.57
CA MET A 1 0.07 -2.40 -8.33
C MET A 1 1.22 -3.16 -7.66
N GLY A 2 2.01 -3.94 -8.36
CA GLY A 2 3.08 -4.78 -7.77
C GLY A 2 4.02 -4.08 -6.77
N PHE A 3 4.48 -2.86 -7.04
CA PHE A 3 5.32 -2.10 -6.10
C PHE A 3 4.62 -1.77 -4.77
N ILE A 4 3.31 -1.55 -4.81
CA ILE A 4 2.50 -1.27 -3.61
C ILE A 4 2.34 -2.55 -2.78
N THR A 5 2.04 -3.67 -3.43
CA THR A 5 1.88 -4.97 -2.75
C THR A 5 3.19 -5.55 -2.25
N LEU A 6 4.31 -5.22 -2.88
CA LEU A 6 5.64 -5.54 -2.39
C LEU A 6 5.87 -4.96 -0.99
N THR A 7 5.53 -3.68 -0.79
CA THR A 7 5.64 -3.07 0.55
C THR A 7 4.62 -3.61 1.54
N MET A 8 3.42 -3.95 1.08
CA MET A 8 2.38 -4.57 1.91
C MET A 8 2.83 -5.92 2.46
N SER A 9 3.43 -6.75 1.62
CA SER A 9 3.97 -8.05 2.05
C SER A 9 5.05 -7.90 3.13
N ALA A 10 5.96 -6.93 2.97
CA ALA A 10 6.97 -6.61 3.98
C ALA A 10 6.33 -6.19 5.32
N VAL A 11 5.33 -5.32 5.27
CA VAL A 11 4.64 -4.85 6.48
C VAL A 11 3.92 -6.00 7.18
N THR A 12 3.12 -6.78 6.44
CA THR A 12 2.32 -7.85 7.04
C THR A 12 3.16 -9.01 7.58
N THR A 13 4.29 -9.30 6.98
CA THR A 13 5.17 -10.40 7.39
C THR A 13 6.10 -9.99 8.53
N TYR A 14 6.67 -8.80 8.48
CA TYR A 14 7.79 -8.43 9.35
C TYR A 14 7.42 -7.50 10.52
N VAL A 15 6.26 -6.86 10.54
CA VAL A 15 5.84 -6.03 11.69
C VAL A 15 5.74 -6.82 12.99
N PRO A 16 5.19 -8.05 13.04
CA PRO A 16 5.17 -8.81 14.28
C PRO A 16 6.57 -9.12 14.82
N LEU A 17 7.48 -9.50 13.92
CA LEU A 17 8.86 -9.80 14.27
C LEU A 17 9.61 -8.53 14.72
N TYR A 18 9.45 -7.43 14.01
CA TYR A 18 10.02 -6.13 14.38
C TYR A 18 9.53 -5.67 15.75
N GLY A 19 8.24 -5.72 16.00
CA GLY A 19 7.68 -5.33 17.28
C GLY A 19 8.12 -6.23 18.44
N SER A 20 8.36 -7.53 18.20
CA SER A 20 8.94 -8.43 19.19
C SER A 20 10.38 -8.07 19.53
N THR A 21 11.21 -7.68 18.56
CA THR A 21 12.59 -7.23 18.79
C THR A 21 12.65 -5.93 19.59
N LEU A 22 11.62 -5.09 19.49
CA LEU A 22 11.49 -3.86 20.27
C LEU A 22 10.86 -4.07 21.65
N GLY A 23 10.42 -5.29 22.00
CA GLY A 23 9.76 -5.58 23.26
C GLY A 23 8.39 -4.89 23.43
N LEU A 24 7.68 -4.58 22.36
CA LEU A 24 6.46 -3.77 22.36
C LEU A 24 5.18 -4.52 22.82
N GLY A 25 5.31 -5.69 23.40
CA GLY A 25 4.18 -6.48 23.88
C GLY A 25 3.38 -7.11 22.74
N ASN A 26 2.03 -7.04 22.80
CA ASN A 26 1.19 -7.68 21.78
C ASN A 26 1.09 -6.82 20.51
N THR A 27 1.96 -7.09 19.56
CA THR A 27 1.99 -6.43 18.25
C THR A 27 0.82 -6.83 17.33
N GLY A 28 0.02 -7.83 17.72
CA GLY A 28 -1.20 -8.22 16.98
C GLY A 28 -2.22 -7.09 16.86
N TYR A 29 -2.25 -6.15 17.81
CA TYR A 29 -3.09 -4.95 17.73
C TYR A 29 -2.80 -4.10 16.49
N PHE A 30 -1.59 -4.16 15.94
CA PHE A 30 -1.25 -3.51 14.66
C PHE A 30 -2.22 -3.90 13.55
N PHE A 31 -2.49 -5.21 13.40
CA PHE A 31 -3.39 -5.70 12.33
C PHE A 31 -4.85 -5.29 12.55
N THR A 32 -5.29 -5.19 13.81
CA THR A 32 -6.62 -4.67 14.12
C THR A 32 -6.75 -3.21 13.68
N ILE A 33 -5.79 -2.39 14.05
CA ILE A 33 -5.78 -0.96 13.70
C ILE A 33 -5.58 -0.76 12.18
N TYR A 34 -4.70 -1.56 11.56
CA TYR A 34 -4.55 -1.62 10.10
C TYR A 34 -5.88 -1.95 9.41
N ALA A 35 -6.61 -2.97 9.89
CA ALA A 35 -7.89 -3.36 9.31
C ALA A 35 -8.95 -2.27 9.46
N ILE A 36 -9.00 -1.58 10.61
CA ILE A 36 -9.89 -0.44 10.82
C ILE A 36 -9.59 0.67 9.80
N GLY A 37 -8.33 1.07 9.63
CA GLY A 37 -7.94 2.09 8.64
C GLY A 37 -8.32 1.69 7.21
N LEU A 38 -8.07 0.44 6.85
CA LEU A 38 -8.40 -0.12 5.54
C LEU A 38 -9.92 -0.10 5.28
N LEU A 39 -10.72 -0.56 6.24
CA LEU A 39 -12.19 -0.61 6.10
C LEU A 39 -12.80 0.77 6.04
N LEU A 40 -12.34 1.71 6.88
CA LEU A 40 -12.83 3.09 6.87
C LEU A 40 -12.61 3.73 5.50
N VAL A 41 -11.41 3.62 4.94
CA VAL A 41 -11.14 4.22 3.63
C VAL A 41 -11.95 3.52 2.53
N ARG A 42 -12.07 2.20 2.55
CA ARG A 42 -12.89 1.47 1.56
C ARG A 42 -14.35 1.89 1.54
N ALA A 43 -14.92 2.26 2.68
CA ALA A 43 -16.31 2.72 2.74
C ALA A 43 -16.54 4.03 1.96
N PHE A 44 -15.52 4.90 1.87
CA PHE A 44 -15.66 6.23 1.27
C PHE A 44 -14.94 6.39 -0.07
N ILE A 45 -13.95 5.53 -0.37
CA ILE A 45 -13.07 5.72 -1.51
C ILE A 45 -13.80 5.65 -2.86
N GLY A 46 -14.82 4.79 -2.98
CA GLY A 46 -15.64 4.69 -4.19
C GLY A 46 -16.30 6.02 -4.54
N HIS A 47 -16.96 6.63 -3.56
CA HIS A 47 -17.58 7.95 -3.73
C HIS A 47 -16.55 9.05 -4.02
N ALA A 48 -15.37 8.96 -3.41
CA ALA A 48 -14.29 9.90 -3.68
C ALA A 48 -13.72 9.74 -5.10
N ILE A 49 -13.63 8.52 -5.62
CA ILE A 49 -13.22 8.25 -7.02
C ILE A 49 -14.22 8.88 -8.00
N ASP A 50 -15.51 8.70 -7.75
CA ASP A 50 -16.57 9.24 -8.61
C ASP A 50 -16.55 10.78 -8.62
N ARG A 51 -16.29 11.39 -7.47
CA ARG A 51 -16.35 12.86 -7.33
C ARG A 51 -15.04 13.55 -7.75
N PHE A 52 -13.88 13.02 -7.38
CA PHE A 52 -12.58 13.68 -7.54
C PHE A 52 -11.69 13.00 -8.58
N GLY A 53 -12.07 11.80 -9.01
CA GLY A 53 -11.30 11.00 -9.96
C GLY A 53 -10.20 10.16 -9.30
N VAL A 54 -9.65 9.23 -10.09
CA VAL A 54 -8.72 8.20 -9.63
C VAL A 54 -7.42 8.78 -9.07
N ILE A 55 -6.83 9.81 -9.72
CA ILE A 55 -5.55 10.38 -9.24
C ILE A 55 -5.71 11.10 -7.91
N ALA A 56 -6.72 11.96 -7.81
CA ALA A 56 -6.94 12.75 -6.62
C ALA A 56 -7.20 11.87 -5.38
N THR A 57 -7.59 10.62 -5.58
CA THR A 57 -7.78 9.62 -4.53
C THR A 57 -6.56 8.72 -4.33
N THR A 58 -5.81 8.42 -5.40
CA THR A 58 -4.60 7.60 -5.29
C THR A 58 -3.45 8.33 -4.60
N LEU A 59 -3.22 9.60 -4.91
CA LEU A 59 -2.08 10.35 -4.34
C LEU A 59 -2.13 10.46 -2.81
N PRO A 60 -3.23 10.86 -2.17
CA PRO A 60 -3.33 10.86 -0.71
C PRO A 60 -3.11 9.46 -0.12
N SER A 61 -3.59 8.42 -0.79
CA SER A 61 -3.39 7.03 -0.35
C SER A 61 -1.91 6.65 -0.34
N LEU A 62 -1.15 7.02 -1.36
CA LEU A 62 0.29 6.78 -1.42
C LEU A 62 1.06 7.63 -0.40
N VAL A 63 0.63 8.88 -0.14
CA VAL A 63 1.21 9.72 0.91
C VAL A 63 1.00 9.08 2.30
N PHE A 64 -0.19 8.54 2.58
CA PHE A 64 -0.42 7.81 3.84
C PHE A 64 0.48 6.59 3.98
N MET A 65 0.71 5.84 2.89
CA MET A 65 1.64 4.71 2.90
C MET A 65 3.09 5.16 3.14
N LEU A 66 3.53 6.26 2.51
CA LEU A 66 4.87 6.84 2.75
C LEU A 66 5.05 7.25 4.20
N ALA A 67 4.09 7.99 4.76
CA ALA A 67 4.11 8.42 6.15
C ALA A 67 4.14 7.21 7.10
N ALA A 68 3.36 6.17 6.81
CA ALA A 68 3.32 4.94 7.60
C ALA A 68 4.67 4.21 7.59
N MET A 69 5.33 4.10 6.43
CA MET A 69 6.65 3.47 6.32
C MET A 69 7.73 4.24 7.07
N LEU A 70 7.67 5.57 7.03
CA LEU A 70 8.56 6.42 7.85
C LEU A 70 8.31 6.18 9.34
N LEU A 71 7.06 6.18 9.79
CA LEU A 71 6.73 5.88 11.19
C LEU A 71 7.18 4.49 11.60
N LEU A 72 7.02 3.47 10.75
CA LEU A 72 7.53 2.12 11.00
C LEU A 72 9.04 2.11 11.17
N ALA A 73 9.78 2.79 10.28
CA ALA A 73 11.25 2.85 10.35
C ALA A 73 11.77 3.47 11.66
N PHE A 74 10.99 4.36 12.27
CA PHE A 74 11.34 5.06 13.51
C PHE A 74 10.47 4.65 14.71
N ALA A 75 9.69 3.57 14.60
CA ALA A 75 8.85 3.09 15.70
C ALA A 75 9.72 2.64 16.88
N GLN A 76 9.50 3.25 18.04
CA GLN A 76 10.17 2.94 19.31
C GLN A 76 9.18 2.52 20.41
N ASN A 77 7.90 2.69 20.16
CA ASN A 77 6.82 2.38 21.11
C ASN A 77 5.57 1.89 20.38
N LEU A 78 4.69 1.24 21.14
CA LEU A 78 3.46 0.68 20.61
C LEU A 78 2.51 1.73 19.98
N PRO A 79 2.28 2.93 20.55
CA PRO A 79 1.43 3.93 19.91
C PRO A 79 1.90 4.35 18.50
N ILE A 80 3.20 4.56 18.28
CA ILE A 80 3.75 4.88 16.96
C ILE A 80 3.56 3.71 16.01
N LEU A 81 3.79 2.48 16.47
CA LEU A 81 3.55 1.27 15.68
C LEU A 81 2.07 1.18 15.26
N LEU A 82 1.13 1.41 16.17
CA LEU A 82 -0.31 1.36 15.88
C LEU A 82 -0.74 2.48 14.93
N LEU A 83 -0.22 3.70 15.12
CA LEU A 83 -0.49 4.83 14.22
C LEU A 83 0.00 4.53 12.79
N SER A 84 1.18 3.92 12.67
CA SER A 84 1.69 3.49 11.36
C SER A 84 0.78 2.43 10.73
N GLY A 85 0.22 1.52 11.52
CA GLY A 85 -0.77 0.54 11.07
C GLY A 85 -2.03 1.18 10.50
N PHE A 86 -2.58 2.17 11.23
CA PHE A 86 -3.75 2.92 10.76
C PHE A 86 -3.48 3.64 9.42
N LEU A 87 -2.38 4.37 9.34
CA LEU A 87 -2.02 5.09 8.12
C LEU A 87 -1.73 4.14 6.96
N TYR A 88 -1.01 3.03 7.23
CA TYR A 88 -0.71 2.05 6.19
C TYR A 88 -1.99 1.37 5.67
N GLY A 89 -2.87 0.95 6.57
CA GLY A 89 -4.16 0.35 6.21
C GLY A 89 -5.04 1.29 5.40
N SER A 90 -5.13 2.55 5.81
CA SER A 90 -5.87 3.60 5.09
C SER A 90 -5.28 3.85 3.71
N GLY A 91 -3.97 4.00 3.62
CA GLY A 91 -3.27 4.22 2.35
C GLY A 91 -3.38 3.02 1.41
N PHE A 92 -3.14 1.82 1.92
CA PHE A 92 -3.22 0.60 1.12
C PHE A 92 -4.65 0.32 0.63
N GLY A 93 -5.66 0.47 1.49
CA GLY A 93 -7.08 0.31 1.14
C GLY A 93 -7.51 1.25 0.01
N GLY A 94 -7.09 2.51 0.07
CA GLY A 94 -7.35 3.49 -0.98
C GLY A 94 -6.59 3.18 -2.27
N ALA A 95 -5.28 2.95 -2.19
CA ALA A 95 -4.44 2.67 -3.35
C ALA A 95 -4.88 1.40 -4.09
N GLN A 96 -5.20 0.33 -3.37
CA GLN A 96 -5.67 -0.93 -3.96
C GLN A 96 -6.99 -0.70 -4.72
N THR A 97 -7.97 -0.05 -4.09
CA THR A 97 -9.28 0.17 -4.71
C THR A 97 -9.18 1.07 -5.95
N THR A 98 -8.40 2.14 -5.87
CA THR A 98 -8.21 3.06 -7.00
C THR A 98 -7.46 2.41 -8.16
N MET A 99 -6.41 1.62 -7.88
CA MET A 99 -5.66 0.91 -8.92
C MET A 99 -6.48 -0.19 -9.58
N GLN A 100 -7.32 -0.89 -8.81
CA GLN A 100 -8.23 -1.89 -9.35
C GLN A 100 -9.30 -1.24 -10.25
N SER A 101 -9.90 -0.14 -9.81
CA SER A 101 -10.84 0.64 -10.63
C SER A 101 -10.18 1.09 -11.94
N LEU A 102 -8.96 1.61 -11.87
CA LEU A 102 -8.21 2.06 -13.04
C LEU A 102 -7.94 0.92 -14.03
N SER A 103 -7.70 -0.30 -13.54
CA SER A 103 -7.41 -1.46 -14.40
C SER A 103 -8.58 -1.85 -15.29
N VAL A 104 -9.83 -1.64 -14.83
CA VAL A 104 -11.04 -2.00 -15.57
C VAL A 104 -11.69 -0.83 -16.30
N MET A 105 -11.46 0.43 -15.87
CA MET A 105 -12.11 1.62 -16.46
C MET A 105 -11.85 1.79 -17.96
N ASN A 106 -10.68 1.39 -18.45
CA ASN A 106 -10.29 1.54 -19.86
C ASN A 106 -10.38 0.23 -20.65
N ALA A 107 -10.87 -0.86 -20.03
CA ALA A 107 -11.04 -2.14 -20.68
C ALA A 107 -12.45 -2.25 -21.30
N PRO A 108 -12.59 -2.85 -22.51
CA PRO A 108 -13.90 -3.25 -23.01
C PRO A 108 -14.58 -4.25 -22.07
N SER A 109 -15.91 -4.24 -22.01
CA SER A 109 -16.70 -5.11 -21.12
C SER A 109 -16.34 -6.60 -21.23
N GLU A 110 -16.06 -7.05 -22.47
CA GLU A 110 -15.68 -8.44 -22.79
C GLU A 110 -14.29 -8.82 -22.22
N ARG A 111 -13.48 -7.83 -21.84
CA ARG A 111 -12.11 -8.00 -21.32
C ARG A 111 -11.95 -7.63 -19.85
N PHE A 112 -13.03 -7.34 -19.13
CA PHE A 112 -12.95 -7.01 -17.69
C PHE A 112 -12.28 -8.14 -16.88
N GLY A 113 -12.56 -9.40 -17.20
CA GLY A 113 -11.92 -10.54 -16.55
C GLY A 113 -10.41 -10.57 -16.78
N ALA A 114 -9.95 -10.33 -18.00
CA ALA A 114 -8.52 -10.30 -18.33
C ALA A 114 -7.80 -9.11 -17.66
N ALA A 115 -8.43 -7.92 -17.64
CA ALA A 115 -7.88 -6.74 -16.99
C ALA A 115 -7.73 -6.96 -15.48
N ASN A 116 -8.75 -7.52 -14.84
CA ASN A 116 -8.72 -7.85 -13.42
C ASN A 116 -7.69 -8.96 -13.11
N GLY A 117 -7.59 -9.98 -13.98
CA GLY A 117 -6.57 -11.03 -13.88
C GLY A 117 -5.15 -10.45 -13.94
N THR A 118 -4.87 -9.54 -14.87
CA THR A 118 -3.57 -8.85 -14.97
C THR A 118 -3.26 -8.03 -13.71
N PHE A 119 -4.27 -7.37 -13.14
CA PHE A 119 -4.13 -6.65 -11.87
C PHE A 119 -3.70 -7.59 -10.74
N PHE A 120 -4.37 -8.75 -10.60
CA PHE A 120 -4.04 -9.73 -9.56
C PHE A 120 -2.71 -10.42 -9.78
N ILE A 121 -2.29 -10.69 -11.01
CA ILE A 121 -0.93 -11.17 -11.29
C ILE A 121 0.11 -10.20 -10.74
N GLY A 122 -0.04 -8.90 -11.04
CA GLY A 122 0.86 -7.87 -10.49
C GLY A 122 0.78 -7.77 -8.97
N PHE A 123 -0.40 -7.98 -8.39
CA PHE A 123 -0.64 -8.01 -6.96
C PHE A 123 0.12 -9.17 -6.29
N ASP A 124 -0.06 -10.39 -6.78
CA ASP A 124 0.53 -11.61 -6.21
C ASP A 124 2.04 -11.67 -6.39
N LEU A 125 2.55 -11.26 -7.55
CA LEU A 125 3.99 -11.12 -7.77
C LEU A 125 4.61 -10.11 -6.78
N GLY A 126 3.93 -8.99 -6.53
CA GLY A 126 4.38 -8.03 -5.53
C GLY A 126 4.46 -8.63 -4.12
N ILE A 127 3.47 -9.45 -3.72
CA ILE A 127 3.49 -10.15 -2.43
C ILE A 127 4.67 -11.13 -2.36
N GLY A 128 4.83 -11.99 -3.37
CA GLY A 128 5.87 -13.01 -3.37
C GLY A 128 7.29 -12.42 -3.33
N PHE A 129 7.58 -11.50 -4.24
CA PHE A 129 8.89 -10.82 -4.26
C PHE A 129 9.10 -9.92 -3.04
N GLY A 130 8.03 -9.30 -2.52
CA GLY A 130 8.11 -8.41 -1.38
C GLY A 130 8.55 -9.11 -0.10
N ALA A 131 8.01 -10.29 0.19
CA ALA A 131 8.42 -11.07 1.35
C ALA A 131 9.88 -11.49 1.29
N LEU A 132 10.34 -11.97 0.12
CA LEU A 132 11.73 -12.37 -0.11
C LEU A 132 12.69 -11.19 0.01
N LEU A 133 12.38 -10.08 -0.65
CA LEU A 133 13.21 -8.88 -0.61
C LEU A 133 13.28 -8.30 0.80
N ALA A 134 12.15 -8.22 1.50
CA ALA A 134 12.13 -7.71 2.86
C ALA A 134 12.91 -8.62 3.83
N GLY A 135 12.83 -9.95 3.65
CA GLY A 135 13.63 -10.89 4.44
C GLY A 135 15.11 -10.64 4.28
N THR A 136 15.62 -10.63 3.05
CA THR A 136 17.03 -10.37 2.79
C THR A 136 17.49 -9.01 3.31
N LEU A 137 16.68 -7.96 3.14
CA LEU A 137 17.00 -6.63 3.63
C LEU A 137 17.00 -6.56 5.17
N SER A 138 16.04 -7.22 5.83
CA SER A 138 15.97 -7.23 7.29
C SER A 138 17.15 -7.97 7.92
N ASP A 139 17.59 -9.09 7.30
CA ASP A 139 18.72 -9.88 7.78
C ASP A 139 20.06 -9.16 7.59
N MET A 140 20.23 -8.44 6.48
CA MET A 140 21.48 -7.75 6.16
C MET A 140 21.60 -6.38 6.83
N LEU A 141 20.52 -5.63 6.92
CA LEU A 141 20.55 -4.20 7.28
C LEU A 141 19.66 -3.85 8.49
N GLY A 142 18.89 -4.82 8.98
CA GLY A 142 17.91 -4.62 10.04
C GLY A 142 16.60 -3.98 9.57
N PHE A 143 15.57 -4.08 10.41
CA PHE A 143 14.20 -3.67 10.07
C PHE A 143 14.07 -2.18 9.71
N ARG A 144 14.78 -1.32 10.43
CA ARG A 144 14.75 0.13 10.17
C ARG A 144 15.15 0.48 8.73
N MET A 145 16.29 -0.05 8.30
CA MET A 145 16.81 0.19 6.94
C MET A 145 15.95 -0.49 5.89
N MET A 146 15.43 -1.68 6.19
CA MET A 146 14.47 -2.36 5.31
C MET A 146 13.26 -1.46 5.01
N TYR A 147 12.58 -0.90 6.03
CA TYR A 147 11.42 -0.03 5.81
C TYR A 147 11.79 1.25 5.04
N LEU A 148 12.95 1.87 5.32
CA LEU A 148 13.41 3.06 4.59
C LEU A 148 13.69 2.76 3.11
N LEU A 149 14.33 1.64 2.80
CA LEU A 149 14.60 1.23 1.42
C LEU A 149 13.32 0.90 0.65
N LEU A 150 12.34 0.29 1.31
CA LEU A 150 11.06 -0.03 0.70
C LEU A 150 10.23 1.21 0.33
N ILE A 151 10.49 2.37 0.94
CA ILE A 151 9.88 3.66 0.54
C ILE A 151 10.14 3.96 -0.94
N VAL A 152 11.29 3.57 -1.48
CA VAL A 152 11.64 3.78 -2.89
C VAL A 152 10.58 3.17 -3.82
N PHE A 153 10.02 2.01 -3.48
CA PHE A 153 8.99 1.37 -4.30
C PHE A 153 7.66 2.14 -4.30
N ILE A 154 7.30 2.76 -3.18
CA ILE A 154 6.11 3.64 -3.13
C ILE A 154 6.37 4.91 -3.94
N ILE A 155 7.57 5.47 -3.90
CA ILE A 155 7.95 6.63 -4.71
C ILE A 155 7.89 6.26 -6.20
N ILE A 156 8.44 5.12 -6.61
CA ILE A 156 8.35 4.63 -7.99
C ILE A 156 6.88 4.47 -8.39
N ALA A 157 6.05 3.85 -7.54
CA ALA A 157 4.62 3.71 -7.82
C ALA A 157 3.94 5.07 -8.00
N THR A 158 4.29 6.06 -7.17
CA THR A 158 3.76 7.43 -7.25
C THR A 158 4.16 8.10 -8.58
N VAL A 159 5.42 8.01 -8.96
CA VAL A 159 5.93 8.57 -10.23
C VAL A 159 5.25 7.91 -11.43
N LEU A 160 5.07 6.59 -11.40
CA LEU A 160 4.37 5.86 -12.47
C LEU A 160 2.91 6.30 -12.57
N VAL A 161 2.21 6.45 -11.45
CA VAL A 161 0.82 6.95 -11.43
C VAL A 161 0.73 8.34 -12.04
N LEU A 162 1.64 9.23 -11.69
CA LEU A 162 1.64 10.60 -12.22
C LEU A 162 1.99 10.65 -13.72
N ARG A 163 2.90 9.80 -14.18
CA ARG A 163 3.42 9.84 -15.56
C ARG A 163 2.51 9.13 -16.56
N PHE A 164 1.88 8.03 -16.16
CA PHE A 164 1.07 7.19 -17.04
C PHE A 164 -0.43 7.38 -16.88
N HIS A 165 -0.85 8.46 -16.21
CA HIS A 165 -2.27 8.76 -16.14
C HIS A 165 -2.80 9.18 -17.52
N PRO A 166 -3.84 8.49 -18.03
CA PRO A 166 -4.56 9.00 -19.18
C PRO A 166 -5.25 10.31 -18.76
N SER A 167 -4.74 11.43 -19.26
CA SER A 167 -5.43 12.72 -19.13
C SER A 167 -6.86 12.52 -19.63
N LYS A 168 -7.87 12.78 -18.79
CA LYS A 168 -9.25 12.89 -19.23
C LYS A 168 -9.26 13.98 -20.31
N LYS A 169 -9.23 13.61 -21.60
CA LYS A 169 -9.79 14.47 -22.62
C LYS A 169 -11.27 14.59 -22.26
N SER A 170 -11.68 15.77 -21.79
CA SER A 170 -13.07 16.13 -21.63
C SER A 170 -13.71 15.92 -23.00
N THR A 171 -14.47 14.86 -23.14
CA THR A 171 -15.45 14.80 -24.21
C THR A 171 -16.67 15.57 -23.69
N ILE A 172 -16.80 16.76 -24.25
CA ILE A 172 -18.00 17.60 -24.20
C ILE A 172 -19.14 16.86 -24.90
#